data_3ebf0c9a9bfe9c47a7ca2891e10bba37
#
_entry.id   3ebf0c9a9bfe9c47a7ca2891e10bba37
#
_cell.length_a   1.000
_cell.length_b   1.000
_cell.length_c   1.000
_cell.angle_alpha   90.00
_cell.angle_beta   90.00
_cell.angle_gamma   90.00
#
_symmetry.space_group_name_H-M   'P 1'
#
loop_
_entity.id
_entity.type
_entity.pdbx_description
1 polymer ?
#
loop_
_entity_poly.entity_id
_entity_poly.type
_entity_poly.pdbx_seq_one_letter_code
_entity_poly.pdbx_strand_id
1 'polypeptide(L)'
;MNKQYDAIIIGAGVIGCPIAYELTKMGRKTLNVDKLADAGEGSTAASCAIVRAHYSTEDGVAIAYEGFKYWLEWEKYLGYVKDEKGLAKYMNTGSILLKSQGHDWRKVQKHYDAVGVRYEEWDLNKIKEMVPVYDLHEFWPVKRPEDPEFFNEPTRFLEGALFCPEGGYMSDPALSAHNIMRAAEAKGAEFIFNAEVVEIRSRDNQVVGITLKDGTQIDAPIVVNVAGPHSYKINQMAAGVFEECNIKTKALRHEVMYCPSPQGYDYLKDGYHTSDGDIGCYYRPEVGNMFLIGSEDPECDPQEWVDPDLFYAAQLPYGRGNELTMEQWRAQTYRCARRVTGMQIPNQPRGVCDLYDCSDDWIPIYDKSAMKGFYMAIGSSGNQYKNAPVAGLMMAELIDACEKGLDHDKTPFPFKLPHLGRTIDTGFFSRNREINYDSSFSVNG
;
A
#
# COMPACT_ATOMS: atom_id res chain seq x y z
N MET A 1 2.78 23.90 -30.83
CA MET A 1 4.03 23.76 -30.07
C MET A 1 3.89 22.48 -29.27
N ASN A 2 4.78 21.48 -29.47
CA ASN A 2 4.78 20.32 -28.60
C ASN A 2 5.08 20.80 -27.18
N LYS A 3 4.18 20.50 -26.23
CA LYS A 3 4.45 20.75 -24.83
C LYS A 3 5.64 19.87 -24.42
N GLN A 4 6.63 20.46 -23.81
CA GLN A 4 7.80 19.75 -23.31
C GLN A 4 7.66 19.59 -21.79
N TYR A 5 7.79 18.36 -21.30
CA TYR A 5 7.78 18.02 -19.89
C TYR A 5 9.19 17.63 -19.43
N ASP A 6 9.49 17.87 -18.15
CA ASP A 6 10.73 17.39 -17.54
C ASP A 6 10.62 15.93 -17.12
N ALA A 7 9.40 15.48 -16.73
CA ALA A 7 9.13 14.11 -16.35
C ALA A 7 7.69 13.68 -16.72
N ILE A 8 7.55 12.43 -17.18
CA ILE A 8 6.28 11.74 -17.35
C ILE A 8 6.17 10.68 -16.25
N ILE A 9 5.03 10.64 -15.56
CA ILE A 9 4.72 9.66 -14.52
C ILE A 9 3.60 8.76 -15.05
N ILE A 10 3.85 7.46 -15.18
CA ILE A 10 2.87 6.48 -15.66
C ILE A 10 2.11 5.93 -14.46
N GLY A 11 0.90 6.44 -14.25
CA GLY A 11 0.01 6.16 -13.13
C GLY A 11 -0.35 7.41 -12.34
N ALA A 12 -1.62 7.52 -11.98
CA ALA A 12 -2.18 8.58 -11.15
C ALA A 12 -2.82 8.01 -9.86
N GLY A 13 -2.25 6.92 -9.34
CA GLY A 13 -2.61 6.35 -8.05
C GLY A 13 -1.99 7.11 -6.87
N VAL A 14 -2.21 6.59 -5.65
CA VAL A 14 -1.74 7.20 -4.39
C VAL A 14 -0.22 7.36 -4.32
N ILE A 15 0.58 6.61 -5.11
CA ILE A 15 2.06 6.76 -5.19
C ILE A 15 2.44 7.73 -6.31
N GLY A 16 1.77 7.69 -7.47
CA GLY A 16 2.12 8.54 -8.61
C GLY A 16 1.80 10.02 -8.41
N CYS A 17 0.67 10.33 -7.77
CA CYS A 17 0.29 11.72 -7.48
C CYS A 17 1.27 12.45 -6.54
N PRO A 18 1.76 11.86 -5.44
CA PRO A 18 2.79 12.49 -4.60
C PRO A 18 4.12 12.70 -5.33
N ILE A 19 4.54 11.78 -6.21
CA ILE A 19 5.76 11.97 -7.01
C ILE A 19 5.63 13.22 -7.89
N ALA A 20 4.50 13.39 -8.57
CA ALA A 20 4.23 14.60 -9.33
C ALA A 20 4.24 15.85 -8.45
N TYR A 21 3.58 15.79 -7.30
CA TYR A 21 3.48 16.89 -6.36
C TYR A 21 4.87 17.35 -5.88
N GLU A 22 5.72 16.40 -5.46
CA GLU A 22 7.05 16.71 -4.95
C GLU A 22 7.99 17.18 -6.07
N LEU A 23 7.95 16.59 -7.28
CA LEU A 23 8.72 17.07 -8.42
C LEU A 23 8.31 18.49 -8.83
N THR A 24 7.02 18.82 -8.81
CA THR A 24 6.57 20.20 -9.13
C THR A 24 6.97 21.21 -8.05
N LYS A 25 7.03 20.81 -6.79
CA LYS A 25 7.60 21.66 -5.72
C LYS A 25 9.09 21.98 -5.95
N MET A 26 9.81 21.07 -6.62
CA MET A 26 11.20 21.29 -7.06
C MET A 26 11.31 22.09 -8.38
N GLY A 27 10.18 22.55 -8.94
CA GLY A 27 10.13 23.36 -10.15
C GLY A 27 10.15 22.56 -11.46
N ARG A 28 9.99 21.22 -11.41
CA ARG A 28 9.91 20.38 -12.60
C ARG A 28 8.50 20.39 -13.18
N LYS A 29 8.41 20.45 -14.51
CA LYS A 29 7.15 20.34 -15.23
C LYS A 29 6.81 18.88 -15.46
N THR A 30 5.75 18.38 -14.81
CA THR A 30 5.36 16.98 -14.82
C THR A 30 4.07 16.74 -15.60
N LEU A 31 3.96 15.53 -16.17
CA LEU A 31 2.75 14.99 -16.75
C LEU A 31 2.49 13.60 -16.16
N ASN A 32 1.36 13.42 -15.51
CA ASN A 32 0.87 12.08 -15.19
C ASN A 32 -0.03 11.57 -16.32
N VAL A 33 0.15 10.30 -16.67
CA VAL A 33 -0.66 9.62 -17.69
C VAL A 33 -1.29 8.39 -17.05
N ASP A 34 -2.62 8.29 -17.09
CA ASP A 34 -3.34 7.11 -16.58
C ASP A 34 -4.37 6.61 -17.59
N LYS A 35 -4.51 5.28 -17.66
CA LYS A 35 -5.49 4.64 -18.55
C LYS A 35 -6.92 4.72 -18.01
N LEU A 36 -7.10 5.01 -16.71
CA LEU A 36 -8.40 5.17 -16.06
C LEU A 36 -8.90 6.62 -16.16
N ALA A 37 -10.11 6.87 -15.67
CA ALA A 37 -10.81 8.13 -15.93
C ALA A 37 -10.49 9.24 -14.93
N ASP A 38 -9.97 8.90 -13.74
CA ASP A 38 -9.59 9.86 -12.70
C ASP A 38 -8.44 9.32 -11.82
N ALA A 39 -7.85 10.18 -11.01
CA ALA A 39 -6.80 9.80 -10.06
C ALA A 39 -7.36 8.86 -8.98
N GLY A 40 -6.60 7.83 -8.65
CA GLY A 40 -6.94 6.89 -7.61
C GLY A 40 -7.92 5.78 -8.00
N GLU A 41 -8.42 5.73 -9.22
CA GLU A 41 -9.42 4.72 -9.66
C GLU A 41 -8.87 3.31 -9.85
N GLY A 42 -7.55 3.11 -9.83
CA GLY A 42 -6.93 1.77 -9.84
C GLY A 42 -6.99 1.10 -8.47
N SER A 43 -6.03 0.23 -8.16
CA SER A 43 -5.92 -0.46 -6.85
C SER A 43 -5.99 0.47 -5.64
N THR A 44 -5.72 1.76 -5.83
CA THR A 44 -5.89 2.78 -4.78
C THR A 44 -7.33 2.84 -4.28
N ALA A 45 -8.33 2.81 -5.17
CA ALA A 45 -9.75 2.87 -4.78
C ALA A 45 -10.16 1.67 -3.91
N ALA A 46 -9.59 0.50 -4.15
CA ALA A 46 -9.85 -0.72 -3.40
C ALA A 46 -8.98 -0.86 -2.13
N SER A 47 -8.10 0.11 -1.85
CA SER A 47 -7.22 0.07 -0.69
C SER A 47 -8.00 0.19 0.62
N CYS A 48 -7.58 -0.57 1.63
CA CYS A 48 -8.07 -0.38 3.00
C CYS A 48 -7.62 0.94 3.62
N ALA A 49 -6.70 1.65 2.99
CA ALA A 49 -6.15 2.96 3.40
C ALA A 49 -5.65 3.01 4.84
N ILE A 50 -5.17 1.89 5.36
CA ILE A 50 -4.70 1.76 6.75
C ILE A 50 -3.37 2.47 6.91
N VAL A 51 -3.26 3.22 8.00
CA VAL A 51 -2.05 3.92 8.44
C VAL A 51 -1.60 3.30 9.76
N ARG A 52 -0.59 2.47 9.70
CA ARG A 52 0.00 1.73 10.83
C ARG A 52 1.52 1.74 10.74
N ALA A 53 2.23 1.59 11.87
CA ALA A 53 3.69 1.65 11.90
C ALA A 53 4.38 0.28 11.89
N HIS A 54 3.69 -0.82 12.24
CA HIS A 54 4.33 -2.14 12.32
C HIS A 54 4.70 -2.70 10.94
N TYR A 55 5.97 -3.06 10.83
CA TYR A 55 6.59 -3.75 9.71
C TYR A 55 7.61 -4.75 10.24
N SER A 56 7.98 -5.72 9.42
CA SER A 56 8.99 -6.73 9.75
C SER A 56 10.43 -6.19 9.75
N THR A 57 10.65 -5.00 9.16
CA THR A 57 11.96 -4.36 9.03
C THR A 57 11.97 -2.99 9.68
N GLU A 58 13.16 -2.57 10.19
CA GLU A 58 13.32 -1.28 10.86
C GLU A 58 13.10 -0.09 9.92
N ASP A 59 13.62 -0.17 8.69
CA ASP A 59 13.41 0.88 7.68
C ASP A 59 11.94 0.98 7.24
N GLY A 60 11.24 -0.16 7.15
CA GLY A 60 9.79 -0.19 6.92
C GLY A 60 9.02 0.53 8.03
N VAL A 61 9.36 0.28 9.30
CA VAL A 61 8.79 0.99 10.46
C VAL A 61 9.09 2.49 10.39
N ALA A 62 10.33 2.86 10.07
CA ALA A 62 10.74 4.27 10.03
C ALA A 62 9.97 5.05 8.97
N ILE A 63 9.85 4.52 7.74
CA ILE A 63 9.10 5.16 6.66
C ILE A 63 7.60 5.24 6.99
N ALA A 64 7.03 4.17 7.56
CA ALA A 64 5.62 4.18 7.92
C ALA A 64 5.32 5.20 9.03
N TYR A 65 6.19 5.31 10.03
CA TYR A 65 6.02 6.29 11.11
C TYR A 65 6.26 7.73 10.66
N GLU A 66 7.20 7.94 9.73
CA GLU A 66 7.33 9.22 9.01
C GLU A 66 6.02 9.55 8.27
N GLY A 67 5.44 8.57 7.57
CA GLY A 67 4.18 8.72 6.83
C GLY A 67 3.04 9.24 7.68
N PHE A 68 2.93 8.84 8.97
CA PHE A 68 1.89 9.32 9.88
C PHE A 68 1.81 10.84 9.96
N LYS A 69 2.96 11.52 9.94
CA LYS A 69 3.02 12.98 10.09
C LYS A 69 2.32 13.70 8.95
N TYR A 70 2.36 13.16 7.74
CA TYR A 70 1.68 13.71 6.57
C TYR A 70 0.16 13.51 6.65
N TRP A 71 -0.30 12.34 7.08
CA TRP A 71 -1.73 12.04 7.20
C TRP A 71 -2.37 12.78 8.37
N LEU A 72 -1.67 12.93 9.50
CA LEU A 72 -2.10 13.73 10.65
C LEU A 72 -2.21 15.22 10.30
N GLU A 73 -1.31 15.73 9.45
CA GLU A 73 -1.29 17.11 8.97
C GLU A 73 -1.77 17.23 7.51
N TRP A 74 -2.80 16.44 7.13
CA TRP A 74 -3.20 16.23 5.74
C TRP A 74 -3.42 17.53 4.95
N GLU A 75 -4.22 18.47 5.46
CA GLU A 75 -4.48 19.75 4.79
C GLU A 75 -3.21 20.57 4.59
N LYS A 76 -2.30 20.54 5.57
CA LYS A 76 -1.01 21.21 5.50
C LYS A 76 -0.10 20.57 4.44
N TYR A 77 -0.06 19.24 4.37
CA TYR A 77 0.70 18.53 3.33
C TYR A 77 0.20 18.91 1.94
N LEU A 78 -1.10 18.99 1.73
CA LEU A 78 -1.71 19.39 0.46
C LEU A 78 -1.51 20.89 0.14
N GLY A 79 -0.87 21.68 1.04
CA GLY A 79 -0.71 23.11 0.86
C GLY A 79 -2.03 23.88 0.91
N TYR A 80 -3.03 23.36 1.65
CA TYR A 80 -4.38 23.93 1.81
C TYR A 80 -5.13 24.12 0.49
N VAL A 81 -4.89 23.23 -0.47
CA VAL A 81 -5.62 23.24 -1.75
C VAL A 81 -7.12 23.07 -1.50
N LYS A 82 -7.92 23.79 -2.29
CA LYS A 82 -9.38 23.59 -2.30
C LYS A 82 -9.72 22.54 -3.35
N ASP A 83 -10.53 21.58 -2.95
CA ASP A 83 -11.04 20.52 -3.81
C ASP A 83 -12.57 20.52 -3.78
N GLU A 84 -13.21 20.53 -4.93
CA GLU A 84 -14.67 20.54 -5.06
C GLU A 84 -15.32 19.25 -4.53
N LYS A 85 -14.58 18.12 -4.59
CA LYS A 85 -15.00 16.84 -4.02
C LYS A 85 -14.83 16.79 -2.48
N GLY A 86 -14.28 17.86 -1.86
CA GLY A 86 -13.87 17.87 -0.47
C GLY A 86 -12.55 17.18 -0.23
N LEU A 87 -12.18 17.00 1.04
CA LEU A 87 -10.94 16.33 1.43
C LEU A 87 -11.23 15.00 2.12
N ALA A 88 -10.47 13.99 1.76
CA ALA A 88 -10.41 12.76 2.53
C ALA A 88 -9.96 13.06 3.98
N LYS A 89 -10.49 12.33 4.95
CA LYS A 89 -10.24 12.58 6.38
C LYS A 89 -9.37 11.48 6.95
N TYR A 90 -8.39 11.87 7.74
CA TYR A 90 -7.66 10.93 8.57
C TYR A 90 -8.50 10.55 9.80
N MET A 91 -8.82 9.28 9.91
CA MET A 91 -9.55 8.68 11.02
C MET A 91 -8.54 8.13 12.02
N ASN A 92 -8.14 8.96 12.99
CA ASN A 92 -7.17 8.58 14.01
C ASN A 92 -7.82 7.71 15.08
N THR A 93 -8.03 6.43 14.77
CA THR A 93 -8.62 5.46 15.70
C THR A 93 -7.61 4.82 16.64
N GLY A 94 -6.31 4.97 16.36
CA GLY A 94 -5.28 4.11 16.91
C GLY A 94 -5.14 2.80 16.10
N SER A 95 -4.02 2.11 16.34
CA SER A 95 -3.69 0.82 15.71
C SER A 95 -3.23 -0.17 16.77
N ILE A 96 -3.88 -1.33 16.81
CA ILE A 96 -3.59 -2.45 17.70
C ILE A 96 -2.82 -3.52 16.92
N LEU A 97 -1.70 -4.00 17.44
CA LEU A 97 -1.04 -5.23 17.05
C LEU A 97 -1.19 -6.23 18.19
N LEU A 98 -1.96 -7.30 17.98
CA LEU A 98 -2.14 -8.34 18.98
C LEU A 98 -0.88 -9.17 19.15
N LYS A 99 -0.48 -9.42 20.41
CA LYS A 99 0.70 -10.23 20.77
C LYS A 99 0.35 -11.71 20.74
N SER A 100 0.62 -12.37 19.62
CA SER A 100 0.38 -13.79 19.38
C SER A 100 1.55 -14.43 18.66
N GLN A 101 1.51 -15.74 18.47
CA GLN A 101 2.51 -16.47 17.68
C GLN A 101 2.41 -16.16 16.18
N GLY A 102 1.31 -15.60 15.71
CA GLY A 102 1.10 -15.21 14.31
C GLY A 102 1.90 -14.00 13.87
N HIS A 103 2.48 -13.24 14.82
CA HIS A 103 3.37 -12.12 14.55
C HIS A 103 4.63 -12.23 15.40
N ASP A 104 5.79 -11.90 14.82
CA ASP A 104 6.98 -11.61 15.63
C ASP A 104 6.87 -10.20 16.26
N TRP A 105 5.90 -10.03 17.16
CA TRP A 105 5.63 -8.76 17.81
C TRP A 105 6.82 -8.24 18.62
N ARG A 106 7.70 -9.14 19.11
CA ARG A 106 8.92 -8.76 19.84
C ARG A 106 9.94 -8.09 18.92
N LYS A 107 10.04 -8.56 17.67
CA LYS A 107 10.84 -7.91 16.62
C LYS A 107 10.26 -6.54 16.29
N VAL A 108 8.94 -6.44 16.10
CA VAL A 108 8.24 -5.17 15.86
C VAL A 108 8.46 -4.19 17.00
N GLN A 109 8.35 -4.63 18.26
CA GLN A 109 8.59 -3.80 19.44
C GLN A 109 10.01 -3.23 19.46
N LYS A 110 11.04 -4.05 19.15
CA LYS A 110 12.42 -3.58 19.04
C LYS A 110 12.58 -2.51 17.94
N HIS A 111 11.91 -2.68 16.81
CA HIS A 111 11.92 -1.67 15.75
C HIS A 111 11.20 -0.39 16.19
N TYR A 112 10.09 -0.49 16.92
CA TYR A 112 9.41 0.66 17.51
C TYR A 112 10.33 1.45 18.43
N ASP A 113 11.04 0.76 19.33
CA ASP A 113 12.02 1.39 20.24
C ASP A 113 13.16 2.06 19.47
N ALA A 114 13.71 1.39 18.45
CA ALA A 114 14.82 1.89 17.64
C ALA A 114 14.43 3.13 16.79
N VAL A 115 13.20 3.17 16.31
CA VAL A 115 12.67 4.29 15.49
C VAL A 115 12.11 5.42 16.39
N GLY A 116 11.73 5.11 17.61
CA GLY A 116 11.05 6.05 18.51
C GLY A 116 9.55 6.15 18.23
N VAL A 117 8.91 5.06 17.80
CA VAL A 117 7.46 5.00 17.63
C VAL A 117 6.80 5.12 18.99
N ARG A 118 5.82 6.00 19.10
CA ARG A 118 5.00 6.11 20.32
C ARG A 118 4.00 4.96 20.37
N TYR A 119 4.08 4.13 21.41
CA TYR A 119 3.13 3.04 21.63
C TYR A 119 2.89 2.79 23.12
N GLU A 120 1.84 2.05 23.43
CA GLU A 120 1.49 1.54 24.76
C GLU A 120 1.45 0.02 24.72
N GLU A 121 1.87 -0.62 25.81
CA GLU A 121 1.63 -2.05 26.00
C GLU A 121 0.32 -2.25 26.76
N TRP A 122 -0.61 -3.00 26.14
CA TRP A 122 -1.90 -3.35 26.75
C TRP A 122 -1.88 -4.81 27.20
N ASP A 123 -2.24 -5.03 28.46
CA ASP A 123 -2.56 -6.37 28.96
C ASP A 123 -3.97 -6.80 28.53
N LEU A 124 -4.34 -8.04 28.86
CA LEU A 124 -5.65 -8.60 28.48
C LEU A 124 -6.81 -7.82 29.11
N ASN A 125 -6.65 -7.30 30.33
CA ASN A 125 -7.69 -6.52 31.00
C ASN A 125 -7.91 -5.20 30.26
N LYS A 126 -6.81 -4.55 29.87
CA LYS A 126 -6.89 -3.31 29.08
C LYS A 126 -7.51 -3.53 27.72
N ILE A 127 -7.16 -4.60 27.03
CA ILE A 127 -7.79 -4.94 25.74
C ILE A 127 -9.30 -5.15 25.95
N LYS A 128 -9.70 -5.90 26.99
CA LYS A 128 -11.12 -6.18 27.26
C LYS A 128 -11.92 -4.94 27.68
N GLU A 129 -11.27 -4.00 28.36
CA GLU A 129 -11.84 -2.67 28.67
C GLU A 129 -12.09 -1.86 27.40
N MET A 130 -11.08 -1.78 26.51
CA MET A 130 -11.11 -0.93 25.31
C MET A 130 -11.92 -1.55 24.17
N VAL A 131 -11.90 -2.88 24.01
CA VAL A 131 -12.58 -3.61 22.96
C VAL A 131 -13.34 -4.81 23.56
N PRO A 132 -14.48 -4.57 24.22
CA PRO A 132 -15.20 -5.60 25.00
C PRO A 132 -15.72 -6.77 24.16
N VAL A 133 -15.81 -6.62 22.84
CA VAL A 133 -16.28 -7.66 21.92
C VAL A 133 -15.21 -8.66 21.53
N TYR A 134 -13.92 -8.46 21.92
CA TYR A 134 -12.87 -9.41 21.56
C TYR A 134 -12.90 -10.64 22.51
N ASP A 135 -12.82 -11.80 21.89
CA ASP A 135 -12.35 -13.02 22.53
C ASP A 135 -10.82 -12.95 22.61
N LEU A 136 -10.26 -13.12 23.79
CA LEU A 136 -8.82 -12.95 24.05
C LEU A 136 -8.06 -14.28 24.06
N HIS A 137 -8.69 -15.37 23.67
CA HIS A 137 -7.99 -16.63 23.45
C HIS A 137 -7.06 -16.55 22.22
N GLU A 138 -6.05 -17.41 22.21
CA GLU A 138 -5.13 -17.60 21.10
C GLU A 138 -5.66 -18.74 20.21
N PHE A 139 -5.77 -18.46 18.90
CA PHE A 139 -6.31 -19.40 17.89
C PHE A 139 -5.23 -19.96 16.97
N TRP A 140 -3.98 -19.61 17.17
CA TRP A 140 -2.85 -20.08 16.38
C TRP A 140 -2.69 -21.61 16.43
N PRO A 141 -2.27 -22.29 15.32
CA PRO A 141 -1.97 -21.73 14.01
C PRO A 141 -3.23 -21.34 13.21
N VAL A 142 -3.06 -20.39 12.29
CA VAL A 142 -4.16 -19.97 11.42
C VAL A 142 -4.65 -21.13 10.58
N LYS A 143 -5.98 -21.32 10.54
CA LYS A 143 -6.63 -22.38 9.80
C LYS A 143 -7.75 -21.84 8.93
N ARG A 144 -8.11 -22.58 7.89
CA ARG A 144 -9.31 -22.31 7.12
C ARG A 144 -10.50 -23.08 7.72
N PRO A 145 -11.77 -22.62 7.47
CA PRO A 145 -12.97 -23.28 8.01
C PRO A 145 -13.17 -24.74 7.57
N GLU A 146 -12.50 -25.14 6.48
CA GLU A 146 -12.51 -26.53 5.98
C GLU A 146 -11.60 -27.46 6.79
N ASP A 147 -10.67 -26.92 7.58
CA ASP A 147 -9.84 -27.70 8.48
C ASP A 147 -10.68 -28.26 9.64
N PRO A 148 -10.66 -29.57 9.91
CA PRO A 148 -11.47 -30.17 10.97
C PRO A 148 -11.16 -29.64 12.38
N GLU A 149 -9.99 -29.05 12.59
CA GLU A 149 -9.60 -28.46 13.87
C GLU A 149 -9.95 -26.95 13.99
N PHE A 150 -10.54 -26.34 12.94
CA PHE A 150 -10.85 -24.90 12.95
C PHE A 150 -11.76 -24.51 14.12
N PHE A 151 -12.73 -25.38 14.48
CA PHE A 151 -13.69 -25.13 15.54
C PHE A 151 -13.28 -25.70 16.90
N ASN A 152 -12.06 -26.24 17.04
CA ASN A 152 -11.57 -26.68 18.35
C ASN A 152 -11.53 -25.52 19.34
N GLU A 153 -11.88 -25.82 20.59
CA GLU A 153 -11.84 -24.84 21.67
C GLU A 153 -10.41 -24.44 21.97
N PRO A 154 -10.11 -23.12 22.07
CA PRO A 154 -8.78 -22.64 22.39
C PRO A 154 -8.45 -22.89 23.86
N THR A 155 -7.16 -23.08 24.15
CA THR A 155 -6.68 -23.39 25.51
C THR A 155 -5.71 -22.35 26.05
N ARG A 156 -5.27 -21.40 25.23
CA ARG A 156 -4.33 -20.36 25.58
C ARG A 156 -4.93 -18.98 25.37
N PHE A 157 -4.31 -17.98 25.93
CA PHE A 157 -4.68 -16.59 25.77
C PHE A 157 -3.57 -15.83 25.02
N LEU A 158 -3.93 -14.74 24.38
CA LEU A 158 -2.99 -13.77 23.84
C LEU A 158 -2.03 -13.25 24.94
N GLU A 159 -0.86 -12.77 24.55
CA GLU A 159 0.08 -12.16 25.49
C GLU A 159 -0.24 -10.68 25.79
N GLY A 160 -1.18 -10.06 25.06
CA GLY A 160 -1.53 -8.65 25.15
C GLY A 160 -1.56 -7.98 23.77
N ALA A 161 -1.25 -6.69 23.73
CA ALA A 161 -1.16 -5.92 22.49
C ALA A 161 -0.12 -4.80 22.56
N LEU A 162 0.36 -4.36 21.40
CA LEU A 162 1.02 -3.06 21.18
C LEU A 162 -0.01 -2.10 20.60
N PHE A 163 -0.28 -1.00 21.25
CA PHE A 163 -1.20 0.03 20.79
C PHE A 163 -0.44 1.28 20.36
N CYS A 164 -0.58 1.66 19.09
CA CYS A 164 -0.03 2.90 18.55
C CYS A 164 -1.14 3.96 18.43
N PRO A 165 -1.18 5.01 19.27
CA PRO A 165 -2.28 5.96 19.32
C PRO A 165 -2.38 6.86 18.08
N GLU A 166 -1.30 7.00 17.31
CA GLU A 166 -1.26 7.82 16.08
C GLU A 166 -1.72 7.05 14.84
N GLY A 167 -1.96 5.72 14.94
CA GLY A 167 -2.46 4.89 13.86
C GLY A 167 -3.92 5.13 13.50
N GLY A 168 -4.36 4.61 12.36
CA GLY A 168 -5.74 4.76 11.89
C GLY A 168 -5.89 4.44 10.41
N TYR A 169 -6.71 5.23 9.70
CA TYR A 169 -6.93 5.03 8.26
C TYR A 169 -7.46 6.31 7.60
N MET A 170 -7.35 6.40 6.28
CA MET A 170 -8.00 7.45 5.50
C MET A 170 -9.44 7.03 5.15
N SER A 171 -10.38 7.96 5.27
CA SER A 171 -11.82 7.71 5.05
C SER A 171 -12.16 7.32 3.63
N ASP A 172 -11.38 7.80 2.66
CA ASP A 172 -11.57 7.56 1.22
C ASP A 172 -10.22 7.53 0.51
N PRO A 173 -9.75 6.35 0.08
CA PRO A 173 -8.47 6.22 -0.58
C PRO A 173 -8.41 6.83 -1.98
N ALA A 174 -9.47 6.75 -2.76
CA ALA A 174 -9.52 7.36 -4.10
C ALA A 174 -9.52 8.89 -3.99
N LEU A 175 -10.36 9.44 -3.10
CA LEU A 175 -10.40 10.88 -2.85
C LEU A 175 -9.05 11.40 -2.34
N SER A 176 -8.31 10.63 -1.53
CA SER A 176 -6.98 11.07 -1.07
C SER A 176 -5.99 11.20 -2.22
N ALA A 177 -5.98 10.27 -3.18
CA ALA A 177 -5.15 10.39 -4.39
C ALA A 177 -5.60 11.58 -5.26
N HIS A 178 -6.90 11.79 -5.40
CA HIS A 178 -7.46 12.94 -6.10
C HIS A 178 -7.04 14.27 -5.41
N ASN A 179 -7.11 14.36 -4.08
CA ASN A 179 -6.67 15.55 -3.35
C ASN A 179 -5.16 15.86 -3.59
N ILE A 180 -4.30 14.81 -3.62
CA ILE A 180 -2.87 15.02 -3.95
C ILE A 180 -2.72 15.49 -5.40
N MET A 181 -3.48 14.91 -6.33
CA MET A 181 -3.51 15.36 -7.73
C MET A 181 -3.86 16.86 -7.80
N ARG A 182 -4.93 17.31 -7.11
CA ARG A 182 -5.33 18.73 -7.08
C ARG A 182 -4.23 19.61 -6.49
N ALA A 183 -3.52 19.12 -5.45
CA ALA A 183 -2.37 19.83 -4.88
C ALA A 183 -1.21 19.92 -5.88
N ALA A 184 -0.94 18.86 -6.66
CA ALA A 184 0.07 18.85 -7.71
C ALA A 184 -0.30 19.80 -8.87
N GLU A 185 -1.56 19.79 -9.33
CA GLU A 185 -2.05 20.71 -10.36
C GLU A 185 -1.94 22.18 -9.92
N ALA A 186 -2.23 22.48 -8.65
CA ALA A 186 -2.04 23.83 -8.09
C ALA A 186 -0.57 24.28 -8.10
N LYS A 187 0.38 23.35 -8.28
CA LYS A 187 1.83 23.59 -8.45
C LYS A 187 2.28 23.51 -9.92
N GLY A 188 1.37 23.20 -10.85
CA GLY A 188 1.65 23.17 -12.29
C GLY A 188 1.86 21.78 -12.87
N ALA A 189 1.57 20.70 -12.14
CA ALA A 189 1.48 19.37 -12.74
C ALA A 189 0.32 19.30 -13.74
N GLU A 190 0.48 18.47 -14.77
CA GLU A 190 -0.59 18.15 -15.71
C GLU A 190 -0.96 16.67 -15.59
N PHE A 191 -2.23 16.33 -15.86
CA PHE A 191 -2.74 14.96 -15.83
C PHE A 191 -3.53 14.69 -17.11
N ILE A 192 -3.33 13.52 -17.71
CA ILE A 192 -4.11 12.99 -18.83
C ILE A 192 -4.67 11.63 -18.43
N PHE A 193 -5.99 11.53 -18.46
CA PHE A 193 -6.74 10.32 -18.15
C PHE A 193 -7.27 9.66 -19.44
N ASN A 194 -7.75 8.41 -19.31
CA ASN A 194 -8.18 7.59 -20.45
C ASN A 194 -7.07 7.45 -21.51
N ALA A 195 -5.81 7.43 -21.07
CA ALA A 195 -4.63 7.43 -21.90
C ALA A 195 -3.71 6.26 -21.54
N GLU A 196 -3.74 5.22 -22.36
CA GLU A 196 -2.96 4.00 -22.15
C GLU A 196 -1.59 4.14 -22.82
N VAL A 197 -0.52 3.94 -22.03
CA VAL A 197 0.86 3.88 -22.53
C VAL A 197 1.09 2.50 -23.14
N VAL A 198 1.61 2.46 -24.37
CA VAL A 198 1.90 1.22 -25.10
C VAL A 198 3.37 1.06 -25.47
N GLU A 199 4.18 2.10 -25.27
CA GLU A 199 5.62 2.06 -25.58
C GLU A 199 6.38 3.06 -24.72
N ILE A 200 7.54 2.63 -24.22
CA ILE A 200 8.58 3.50 -23.66
C ILE A 200 9.60 3.75 -24.76
N ARG A 201 9.63 4.98 -25.27
CA ARG A 201 10.56 5.36 -26.32
C ARG A 201 11.94 5.64 -25.75
N SER A 202 12.95 5.03 -26.35
CA SER A 202 14.35 5.22 -25.94
C SER A 202 15.28 5.36 -27.13
N ARG A 203 16.42 5.98 -26.91
CA ARG A 203 17.53 6.09 -27.86
C ARG A 203 18.85 6.01 -27.09
N ASP A 204 19.79 5.19 -27.57
CA ASP A 204 21.12 5.05 -26.96
C ASP A 204 21.06 4.76 -25.44
N ASN A 205 20.17 3.86 -25.04
CA ASN A 205 19.88 3.47 -23.65
C ASN A 205 19.43 4.65 -22.77
N GLN A 206 18.76 5.63 -23.37
CA GLN A 206 18.17 6.78 -22.67
C GLN A 206 16.72 6.94 -23.06
N VAL A 207 15.83 7.17 -22.09
CA VAL A 207 14.42 7.53 -22.34
C VAL A 207 14.33 8.82 -23.13
N VAL A 208 13.41 8.87 -24.10
CA VAL A 208 13.08 10.09 -24.84
C VAL A 208 11.58 10.42 -24.74
N GLY A 209 10.76 9.55 -24.16
CA GLY A 209 9.33 9.76 -23.97
C GLY A 209 8.51 8.48 -24.03
N ILE A 210 7.22 8.64 -24.27
CA ILE A 210 6.24 7.55 -24.35
C ILE A 210 5.42 7.65 -25.65
N THR A 211 4.79 6.52 -26.04
CA THR A 211 3.73 6.48 -27.06
C THR A 211 2.44 5.99 -26.41
N LEU A 212 1.33 6.70 -26.64
CA LEU A 212 0.00 6.30 -26.21
C LEU A 212 -0.67 5.39 -27.24
N LYS A 213 -1.71 4.67 -26.84
CA LYS A 213 -2.46 3.72 -27.67
C LYS A 213 -3.10 4.35 -28.92
N ASP A 214 -3.44 5.62 -28.88
CA ASP A 214 -3.96 6.38 -30.02
C ASP A 214 -2.86 6.85 -30.98
N GLY A 215 -1.60 6.52 -30.72
CA GLY A 215 -0.42 6.93 -31.49
C GLY A 215 0.19 8.27 -31.10
N THR A 216 -0.38 8.96 -30.12
CA THR A 216 0.19 10.21 -29.60
C THR A 216 1.55 9.95 -28.97
N GLN A 217 2.56 10.72 -29.39
CA GLN A 217 3.90 10.68 -28.79
C GLN A 217 4.11 11.90 -27.89
N ILE A 218 4.64 11.65 -26.67
CA ILE A 218 4.92 12.69 -25.70
C ILE A 218 6.40 12.55 -25.29
N ASP A 219 7.15 13.64 -25.42
CA ASP A 219 8.59 13.67 -25.16
C ASP A 219 8.87 14.13 -23.73
N ALA A 220 9.76 13.42 -23.04
CA ALA A 220 10.36 13.80 -21.78
C ALA A 220 11.67 13.04 -21.57
N PRO A 221 12.68 13.64 -20.91
CA PRO A 221 13.93 12.96 -20.57
C PRO A 221 13.80 12.00 -19.38
N ILE A 222 12.71 12.10 -18.61
CA ILE A 222 12.44 11.27 -17.43
C ILE A 222 11.07 10.59 -17.59
N VAL A 223 11.03 9.29 -17.35
CA VAL A 223 9.79 8.49 -17.21
C VAL A 223 9.83 7.74 -15.89
N VAL A 224 8.76 7.83 -15.12
CA VAL A 224 8.62 7.14 -13.84
C VAL A 224 7.49 6.10 -13.96
N ASN A 225 7.81 4.83 -13.79
CA ASN A 225 6.82 3.76 -13.74
C ASN A 225 6.19 3.69 -12.34
N VAL A 226 4.88 3.93 -12.25
CA VAL A 226 4.06 3.84 -11.04
C VAL A 226 2.72 3.18 -11.37
N ALA A 227 2.73 2.22 -12.30
CA ALA A 227 1.52 1.67 -12.91
C ALA A 227 0.80 0.62 -12.05
N GLY A 228 1.18 0.47 -10.75
CA GLY A 228 0.59 -0.49 -9.82
C GLY A 228 0.66 -1.92 -10.36
N PRO A 229 -0.44 -2.69 -10.39
CA PRO A 229 -0.43 -4.09 -10.84
C PRO A 229 0.08 -4.31 -12.28
N HIS A 230 0.14 -3.25 -13.10
CA HIS A 230 0.70 -3.29 -14.45
C HIS A 230 2.19 -2.93 -14.51
N SER A 231 2.84 -2.68 -13.39
CA SER A 231 4.21 -2.17 -13.34
C SER A 231 5.21 -3.06 -14.07
N TYR A 232 5.12 -4.38 -13.92
CA TYR A 232 6.00 -5.30 -14.61
C TYR A 232 5.83 -5.23 -16.15
N LYS A 233 4.61 -4.98 -16.64
CA LYS A 233 4.35 -4.81 -18.10
C LYS A 233 4.98 -3.52 -18.61
N ILE A 234 4.92 -2.44 -17.86
CA ILE A 234 5.61 -1.19 -18.21
C ILE A 234 7.13 -1.39 -18.24
N ASN A 235 7.71 -2.12 -17.25
CA ASN A 235 9.13 -2.46 -17.28
C ASN A 235 9.51 -3.29 -18.51
N GLN A 236 8.63 -4.21 -18.98
CA GLN A 236 8.84 -4.98 -20.20
C GLN A 236 8.80 -4.12 -21.48
N MET A 237 8.11 -2.97 -21.48
CA MET A 237 8.11 -2.02 -22.62
C MET A 237 9.42 -1.25 -22.72
N ALA A 238 10.18 -1.12 -21.62
CA ALA A 238 11.48 -0.46 -21.57
C ALA A 238 12.59 -1.50 -21.80
N ALA A 239 13.30 -1.40 -22.90
CA ALA A 239 14.27 -2.41 -23.33
C ALA A 239 15.32 -2.74 -22.25
N GLY A 240 15.36 -3.98 -21.80
CA GLY A 240 16.30 -4.51 -20.82
C GLY A 240 15.97 -4.19 -19.36
N VAL A 241 15.00 -3.34 -19.07
CA VAL A 241 14.68 -2.91 -17.69
C VAL A 241 14.08 -4.05 -16.87
N PHE A 242 13.19 -4.85 -17.44
CA PHE A 242 12.60 -5.97 -16.72
C PHE A 242 13.62 -7.05 -16.41
N GLU A 243 14.52 -7.34 -17.36
CA GLU A 243 15.54 -8.38 -17.24
C GLU A 243 16.62 -8.04 -16.21
N GLU A 244 17.00 -6.77 -16.10
CA GLU A 244 18.05 -6.31 -15.18
C GLU A 244 17.65 -6.36 -13.69
N CYS A 245 16.35 -6.32 -13.39
CA CYS A 245 15.89 -6.32 -12.01
C CYS A 245 16.10 -7.69 -11.35
N ASN A 246 16.82 -7.75 -10.23
CA ASN A 246 16.89 -8.95 -9.40
C ASN A 246 15.55 -9.22 -8.72
N ILE A 247 14.92 -8.16 -8.20
CA ILE A 247 13.58 -8.23 -7.60
C ILE A 247 12.54 -7.89 -8.68
N LYS A 248 11.57 -8.76 -8.87
CA LYS A 248 10.49 -8.59 -9.84
C LYS A 248 9.16 -8.37 -9.15
N THR A 249 8.19 -7.84 -9.91
CA THR A 249 6.82 -7.66 -9.42
C THR A 249 5.83 -8.52 -10.19
N LYS A 250 4.74 -8.87 -9.52
CA LYS A 250 3.61 -9.66 -10.05
C LYS A 250 2.33 -9.13 -9.46
N ALA A 251 1.21 -9.32 -10.17
CA ALA A 251 -0.10 -8.97 -9.65
C ALA A 251 -0.69 -10.14 -8.85
N LEU A 252 -1.04 -9.88 -7.59
CA LEU A 252 -1.72 -10.80 -6.68
C LEU A 252 -3.17 -10.37 -6.51
N ARG A 253 -4.11 -11.28 -6.76
CA ARG A 253 -5.53 -11.06 -6.52
C ARG A 253 -5.80 -11.11 -5.02
N HIS A 254 -6.43 -10.07 -4.47
CA HIS A 254 -6.69 -9.94 -3.05
C HIS A 254 -8.13 -9.51 -2.77
N GLU A 255 -8.74 -10.08 -1.73
CA GLU A 255 -10.13 -9.84 -1.36
C GLU A 255 -10.23 -9.23 0.05
N VAL A 256 -11.12 -8.25 0.20
CA VAL A 256 -11.43 -7.59 1.47
C VAL A 256 -12.94 -7.67 1.72
N MET A 257 -13.33 -8.05 2.91
CA MET A 257 -14.71 -8.35 3.26
C MET A 257 -15.32 -7.29 4.18
N TYR A 258 -16.63 -7.09 4.06
CA TYR A 258 -17.40 -6.20 4.93
C TYR A 258 -18.44 -6.98 5.72
N CYS A 259 -18.36 -6.91 7.05
CA CYS A 259 -19.34 -7.54 7.94
C CYS A 259 -19.94 -6.50 8.89
N PRO A 260 -21.26 -6.59 9.20
CA PRO A 260 -21.88 -5.75 10.21
C PRO A 260 -21.22 -5.95 11.59
N SER A 261 -21.14 -4.90 12.35
CA SER A 261 -20.71 -4.94 13.75
C SER A 261 -21.68 -5.79 14.60
N PRO A 262 -21.18 -6.38 15.71
CA PRO A 262 -22.04 -7.02 16.68
C PRO A 262 -23.17 -6.09 17.16
N GLN A 263 -24.35 -6.68 17.45
CA GLN A 263 -25.48 -5.89 17.93
C GLN A 263 -25.12 -5.14 19.22
N GLY A 264 -25.38 -3.82 19.24
CA GLY A 264 -25.11 -2.99 20.39
C GLY A 264 -23.68 -2.47 20.51
N TYR A 265 -22.80 -2.79 19.54
CA TYR A 265 -21.45 -2.25 19.48
C TYR A 265 -21.28 -1.30 18.30
N ASP A 266 -20.91 -0.06 18.57
CA ASP A 266 -20.64 0.96 17.54
C ASP A 266 -19.16 0.94 17.16
N TYR A 267 -18.82 0.05 16.22
CA TYR A 267 -17.42 -0.13 15.78
C TYR A 267 -16.90 1.10 15.03
N LEU A 268 -17.77 1.84 14.36
CA LEU A 268 -17.37 3.07 13.68
C LEU A 268 -16.87 4.14 14.65
N LYS A 269 -17.46 4.19 15.85
CA LYS A 269 -17.12 5.15 16.90
C LYS A 269 -16.03 4.64 17.83
N ASP A 270 -16.16 3.38 18.29
CA ASP A 270 -15.36 2.83 19.40
C ASP A 270 -14.32 1.79 18.92
N GLY A 271 -14.22 1.56 17.59
CA GLY A 271 -13.34 0.57 17.01
C GLY A 271 -11.96 1.11 16.66
N TYR A 272 -11.02 0.20 16.56
CA TYR A 272 -9.62 0.43 16.21
C TYR A 272 -9.26 -0.29 14.90
N HIS A 273 -8.23 0.21 14.21
CA HIS A 273 -7.52 -0.70 13.32
C HIS A 273 -6.82 -1.78 14.15
N THR A 274 -6.95 -3.03 13.76
CA THR A 274 -6.29 -4.16 14.43
C THR A 274 -5.62 -5.07 13.42
N SER A 275 -4.35 -5.39 13.63
CA SER A 275 -3.63 -6.50 13.00
C SER A 275 -3.64 -7.69 13.94
N ASP A 276 -4.15 -8.81 13.46
CA ASP A 276 -4.41 -10.03 14.22
C ASP A 276 -3.84 -11.25 13.49
N GLY A 277 -2.52 -11.42 13.56
CA GLY A 277 -1.83 -12.55 12.97
C GLY A 277 -2.22 -13.89 13.56
N ASP A 278 -2.84 -13.89 14.74
CA ASP A 278 -3.36 -15.10 15.39
C ASP A 278 -4.49 -15.77 14.59
N ILE A 279 -5.27 -14.94 13.91
CA ILE A 279 -6.35 -15.40 13.00
C ILE A 279 -6.04 -15.10 11.54
N GLY A 280 -4.86 -14.52 11.24
CA GLY A 280 -4.43 -14.18 9.88
C GLY A 280 -5.29 -13.13 9.19
N CYS A 281 -5.81 -12.16 9.96
CA CYS A 281 -6.64 -11.08 9.45
C CYS A 281 -6.24 -9.74 10.07
N TYR A 282 -6.44 -8.69 9.29
CA TYR A 282 -6.53 -7.34 9.83
C TYR A 282 -7.95 -6.79 9.64
N TYR A 283 -8.34 -5.84 10.47
CA TYR A 283 -9.65 -5.23 10.34
C TYR A 283 -9.66 -3.81 10.89
N ARG A 284 -10.59 -3.00 10.39
CA ARG A 284 -10.83 -1.63 10.81
C ARG A 284 -12.30 -1.22 10.70
N PRO A 285 -12.70 -0.11 11.35
CA PRO A 285 -14.02 0.45 11.15
C PRO A 285 -14.28 0.85 9.69
N GLU A 286 -15.52 0.63 9.23
CA GLU A 286 -15.98 1.03 7.91
C GLU A 286 -17.37 1.67 8.02
N VAL A 287 -17.71 2.53 7.04
CA VAL A 287 -18.98 3.25 6.97
C VAL A 287 -20.15 2.27 7.08
N GLY A 288 -21.22 2.70 7.78
CA GLY A 288 -22.40 1.87 8.05
C GLY A 288 -22.22 0.91 9.23
N ASN A 289 -21.30 1.21 10.14
CA ASN A 289 -20.98 0.40 11.31
C ASN A 289 -20.56 -1.02 10.94
N MET A 290 -19.63 -1.12 10.00
CA MET A 290 -19.11 -2.37 9.46
C MET A 290 -17.67 -2.61 9.93
N PHE A 291 -17.26 -3.88 9.98
CA PHE A 291 -15.89 -4.31 9.94
C PHE A 291 -15.46 -4.43 8.47
N LEU A 292 -14.39 -3.75 8.09
CA LEU A 292 -13.62 -4.07 6.91
C LEU A 292 -12.57 -5.08 7.34
N ILE A 293 -12.54 -6.27 6.70
CA ILE A 293 -11.70 -7.40 7.07
C ILE A 293 -10.83 -7.79 5.87
N GLY A 294 -9.50 -7.75 6.04
CA GLY A 294 -8.56 -8.22 5.03
C GLY A 294 -7.74 -9.41 5.54
N SER A 295 -7.12 -10.15 4.63
CA SER A 295 -6.19 -11.24 4.97
C SER A 295 -4.78 -10.68 5.23
N GLU A 296 -4.05 -11.28 6.17
CA GLU A 296 -2.62 -11.10 6.35
C GLU A 296 -1.79 -12.16 5.60
N ASP A 297 -2.40 -12.80 4.60
CA ASP A 297 -1.82 -13.82 3.75
C ASP A 297 -1.18 -14.98 4.53
N PRO A 298 -1.92 -15.62 5.48
CA PRO A 298 -1.39 -16.76 6.20
C PRO A 298 -1.12 -17.93 5.25
N GLU A 299 -0.16 -18.79 5.59
CA GLU A 299 0.28 -19.92 4.76
C GLU A 299 -0.87 -20.86 4.30
N CYS A 300 -1.96 -20.93 5.06
CA CYS A 300 -3.11 -21.74 4.69
C CYS A 300 -4.00 -21.11 3.61
N ASP A 301 -3.81 -19.83 3.28
CA ASP A 301 -4.55 -19.15 2.20
C ASP A 301 -3.82 -19.28 0.87
N PRO A 302 -4.51 -19.67 -0.22
CA PRO A 302 -3.90 -19.72 -1.54
C PRO A 302 -3.61 -18.32 -2.06
N GLN A 303 -2.42 -18.13 -2.63
CA GLN A 303 -2.08 -16.92 -3.37
C GLN A 303 -2.46 -17.07 -4.84
N GLU A 304 -3.30 -16.20 -5.36
CA GLU A 304 -3.77 -16.22 -6.74
C GLU A 304 -3.04 -15.14 -7.57
N TRP A 305 -1.92 -15.54 -8.21
CA TRP A 305 -1.15 -14.68 -9.13
C TRP A 305 -1.84 -14.62 -10.47
N VAL A 306 -2.09 -13.41 -11.00
CA VAL A 306 -2.91 -13.23 -12.19
C VAL A 306 -2.29 -12.24 -13.18
N ASP A 307 -2.72 -12.33 -14.45
CA ASP A 307 -2.50 -11.25 -15.40
C ASP A 307 -3.51 -10.13 -15.14
N PRO A 308 -3.05 -8.87 -14.91
CA PRO A 308 -3.94 -7.77 -14.57
C PRO A 308 -4.90 -7.41 -15.73
N ASP A 309 -4.52 -7.59 -16.99
CA ASP A 309 -5.43 -7.30 -18.09
C ASP A 309 -6.57 -8.32 -18.13
N LEU A 310 -6.28 -9.61 -17.90
CA LEU A 310 -7.30 -10.65 -17.82
C LEU A 310 -8.22 -10.46 -16.61
N PHE A 311 -7.67 -10.00 -15.48
CA PHE A 311 -8.45 -9.71 -14.28
C PHE A 311 -9.46 -8.57 -14.53
N TYR A 312 -8.99 -7.43 -15.01
CA TYR A 312 -9.87 -6.27 -15.25
C TYR A 312 -10.84 -6.48 -16.43
N ALA A 313 -10.51 -7.37 -17.36
CA ALA A 313 -11.43 -7.79 -18.42
C ALA A 313 -12.42 -8.88 -17.99
N ALA A 314 -12.40 -9.35 -16.76
CA ALA A 314 -13.15 -10.51 -16.26
C ALA A 314 -12.94 -11.79 -17.10
N GLN A 315 -11.69 -12.01 -17.55
CA GLN A 315 -11.29 -13.13 -18.41
C GLN A 315 -10.37 -14.16 -17.69
N LEU A 316 -10.26 -14.10 -16.38
CA LEU A 316 -9.63 -15.17 -15.61
C LEU A 316 -10.39 -16.49 -15.76
N PRO A 317 -9.80 -17.65 -15.44
CA PRO A 317 -10.50 -18.93 -15.46
C PRO A 317 -11.87 -18.85 -14.78
N TYR A 318 -12.89 -19.45 -15.40
CA TYR A 318 -14.30 -19.39 -15.01
C TYR A 318 -14.96 -18.01 -15.17
N GLY A 319 -14.41 -17.11 -16.01
CA GLY A 319 -14.96 -15.77 -16.27
C GLY A 319 -14.83 -14.81 -15.10
N ARG A 320 -13.94 -15.11 -14.11
CA ARG A 320 -13.75 -14.27 -12.94
C ARG A 320 -12.97 -13.00 -13.26
N GLY A 321 -13.16 -12.01 -12.40
CA GLY A 321 -12.42 -10.76 -12.35
C GLY A 321 -12.38 -10.27 -10.90
N ASN A 322 -13.00 -9.12 -10.64
CA ASN A 322 -13.06 -8.49 -9.32
C ASN A 322 -14.21 -8.99 -8.42
N GLU A 323 -14.76 -10.15 -8.69
CA GLU A 323 -15.82 -10.78 -7.90
C GLU A 323 -15.22 -11.44 -6.65
N LEU A 324 -15.96 -11.37 -5.52
CA LEU A 324 -15.56 -12.07 -4.29
C LEU A 324 -15.80 -13.57 -4.42
N THR A 325 -14.91 -14.37 -3.83
CA THR A 325 -15.08 -15.82 -3.75
C THR A 325 -15.75 -16.21 -2.44
N MET A 326 -16.61 -17.26 -2.49
CA MET A 326 -17.28 -17.76 -1.29
C MET A 326 -16.29 -18.41 -0.33
N GLU A 327 -15.24 -19.02 -0.87
CA GLU A 327 -14.18 -19.68 -0.09
C GLU A 327 -13.40 -18.65 0.74
N GLN A 328 -12.97 -17.54 0.12
CA GLN A 328 -12.22 -16.51 0.83
C GLN A 328 -13.13 -15.69 1.75
N TRP A 329 -14.40 -15.47 1.35
CA TRP A 329 -15.41 -14.88 2.22
C TRP A 329 -15.55 -15.66 3.53
N ARG A 330 -15.74 -16.98 3.46
CA ARG A 330 -15.84 -17.82 4.64
C ARG A 330 -14.56 -17.80 5.47
N ALA A 331 -13.40 -17.91 4.83
CA ALA A 331 -12.14 -17.94 5.52
C ALA A 331 -11.94 -16.68 6.38
N GLN A 332 -12.06 -15.49 5.79
CA GLN A 332 -11.83 -14.23 6.50
C GLN A 332 -12.91 -13.94 7.55
N THR A 333 -14.20 -14.11 7.18
CA THR A 333 -15.30 -13.76 8.10
C THR A 333 -15.41 -14.71 9.28
N TYR A 334 -15.19 -16.01 9.10
CA TYR A 334 -15.24 -16.99 10.20
C TYR A 334 -14.03 -16.84 11.13
N ARG A 335 -12.84 -16.57 10.58
CA ARG A 335 -11.67 -16.26 11.40
C ARG A 335 -11.92 -15.00 12.25
N CYS A 336 -12.40 -13.92 11.63
CA CYS A 336 -12.71 -12.69 12.35
C CYS A 336 -13.81 -12.89 13.40
N ALA A 337 -14.82 -13.73 13.12
CA ALA A 337 -15.89 -14.06 14.07
C ALA A 337 -15.41 -14.88 15.28
N ARG A 338 -14.26 -15.56 15.19
CA ARG A 338 -13.62 -16.18 16.37
C ARG A 338 -13.05 -15.13 17.31
N ARG A 339 -12.49 -14.03 16.77
CA ARG A 339 -11.98 -12.91 17.57
C ARG A 339 -13.08 -11.98 18.03
N VAL A 340 -14.04 -11.67 17.17
CA VAL A 340 -15.10 -10.68 17.45
C VAL A 340 -16.40 -11.40 17.79
N THR A 341 -16.68 -11.52 19.08
CA THR A 341 -17.86 -12.23 19.58
C THR A 341 -19.15 -11.53 19.16
N GLY A 342 -20.12 -12.30 18.66
CA GLY A 342 -21.41 -11.76 18.21
C GLY A 342 -21.39 -11.11 16.84
N MET A 343 -20.29 -11.26 16.07
CA MET A 343 -20.24 -10.78 14.68
C MET A 343 -21.35 -11.43 13.85
N GLN A 344 -22.05 -10.60 13.07
CA GLN A 344 -23.09 -11.06 12.17
C GLN A 344 -22.51 -11.25 10.76
N ILE A 345 -22.50 -12.51 10.29
CA ILE A 345 -21.98 -12.84 8.96
C ILE A 345 -23.16 -12.92 7.99
N PRO A 346 -23.24 -12.02 6.97
CA PRO A 346 -24.27 -12.10 5.94
C PRO A 346 -24.16 -13.38 5.10
N ASN A 347 -25.30 -13.84 4.56
CA ASN A 347 -25.34 -15.01 3.68
C ASN A 347 -24.69 -14.77 2.29
N GLN A 348 -24.51 -13.50 1.92
CA GLN A 348 -23.92 -13.10 0.65
C GLN A 348 -22.60 -12.35 0.91
N PRO A 349 -21.54 -12.64 0.17
CA PRO A 349 -20.30 -11.89 0.23
C PRO A 349 -20.53 -10.39 -0.02
N ARG A 350 -19.85 -9.56 0.77
CA ARG A 350 -19.78 -8.11 0.59
C ARG A 350 -18.35 -7.67 0.78
N GLY A 351 -17.88 -6.79 -0.07
CA GLY A 351 -16.51 -6.30 0.00
C GLY A 351 -16.00 -5.84 -1.35
N VAL A 352 -14.69 -5.84 -1.48
CA VAL A 352 -13.98 -5.48 -2.71
C VAL A 352 -12.94 -6.54 -3.03
N CYS A 353 -12.67 -6.73 -4.31
CA CYS A 353 -11.57 -7.54 -4.81
C CYS A 353 -10.78 -6.71 -5.81
N ASP A 354 -9.47 -6.64 -5.63
CA ASP A 354 -8.57 -5.96 -6.56
C ASP A 354 -7.18 -6.61 -6.51
N LEU A 355 -6.20 -5.97 -7.13
CA LEU A 355 -4.85 -6.50 -7.29
C LEU A 355 -3.85 -5.74 -6.43
N TYR A 356 -2.95 -6.49 -5.79
CA TYR A 356 -1.69 -5.96 -5.27
C TYR A 356 -0.61 -6.04 -6.36
N ASP A 357 0.27 -5.06 -6.41
CA ASP A 357 1.55 -5.11 -7.13
C ASP A 357 2.61 -5.63 -6.15
N CYS A 358 2.85 -6.94 -6.14
CA CYS A 358 3.74 -7.56 -5.16
C CYS A 358 5.15 -7.74 -5.73
N SER A 359 6.17 -7.28 -5.00
CA SER A 359 7.56 -7.64 -5.22
C SER A 359 7.85 -9.04 -4.65
N ASP A 360 8.96 -9.65 -5.07
CA ASP A 360 9.34 -11.01 -4.66
C ASP A 360 9.55 -11.14 -3.13
N ASP A 361 9.92 -10.06 -2.44
CA ASP A 361 10.12 -10.00 -0.98
C ASP A 361 9.14 -9.07 -0.26
N TRP A 362 8.08 -8.62 -0.92
CA TRP A 362 7.05 -7.73 -0.40
C TRP A 362 7.54 -6.34 0.06
N ILE A 363 8.80 -6.00 -0.21
CA ILE A 363 9.38 -4.67 -0.02
C ILE A 363 9.30 -3.91 -1.35
N PRO A 364 8.86 -2.65 -1.41
CA PRO A 364 8.73 -1.92 -2.67
C PRO A 364 10.09 -1.69 -3.36
N ILE A 365 10.01 -1.37 -4.64
CA ILE A 365 11.15 -0.92 -5.43
C ILE A 365 10.98 0.59 -5.66
N TYR A 366 11.86 1.40 -5.07
CA TYR A 366 11.98 2.82 -5.27
C TYR A 366 13.38 3.10 -5.80
N ASP A 367 13.53 3.11 -7.13
CA ASP A 367 14.86 3.05 -7.75
C ASP A 367 14.88 3.68 -9.16
N LYS A 368 16.08 3.86 -9.69
CA LYS A 368 16.33 4.06 -11.12
C LYS A 368 16.42 2.71 -11.84
N SER A 369 16.54 2.74 -13.17
CA SER A 369 16.99 1.59 -13.97
C SER A 369 18.38 1.83 -14.57
N ALA A 370 18.94 0.84 -15.28
CA ALA A 370 20.11 1.03 -16.10
C ALA A 370 19.83 1.87 -17.37
N MET A 371 18.56 1.97 -17.79
CA MET A 371 18.14 2.90 -18.83
C MET A 371 18.09 4.31 -18.25
N LYS A 372 18.95 5.20 -18.72
CA LYS A 372 19.02 6.57 -18.23
C LYS A 372 17.66 7.27 -18.36
N GLY A 373 17.22 7.93 -17.28
CA GLY A 373 15.97 8.65 -17.20
C GLY A 373 14.74 7.77 -16.95
N PHE A 374 14.89 6.44 -16.79
CA PHE A 374 13.77 5.57 -16.40
C PHE A 374 13.86 5.20 -14.91
N TYR A 375 12.80 5.52 -14.18
CA TYR A 375 12.67 5.33 -12.73
C TYR A 375 11.46 4.46 -12.39
N MET A 376 11.46 3.85 -11.20
CA MET A 376 10.43 2.92 -10.74
C MET A 376 10.01 3.20 -9.30
N ALA A 377 8.71 3.27 -9.06
CA ALA A 377 8.10 3.25 -7.73
C ALA A 377 6.99 2.19 -7.75
N ILE A 378 7.38 0.93 -7.64
CA ILE A 378 6.58 -0.26 -7.93
C ILE A 378 6.67 -1.28 -6.80
N GLY A 379 5.90 -2.38 -6.88
CA GLY A 379 5.97 -3.44 -5.88
C GLY A 379 5.40 -3.03 -4.53
N SER A 380 4.28 -2.29 -4.52
CA SER A 380 3.66 -1.76 -3.30
C SER A 380 3.14 -2.83 -2.34
N SER A 381 2.99 -4.08 -2.80
CA SER A 381 2.67 -5.28 -2.01
C SER A 381 1.51 -5.11 -1.02
N GLY A 382 0.51 -4.28 -1.39
CA GLY A 382 -0.65 -3.98 -0.55
C GLY A 382 -0.35 -3.18 0.73
N ASN A 383 0.89 -2.76 0.95
CA ASN A 383 1.31 -2.18 2.23
C ASN A 383 1.89 -0.76 2.15
N GLN A 384 1.91 -0.11 0.97
CA GLN A 384 2.57 1.19 0.78
C GLN A 384 1.64 2.41 0.77
N TYR A 385 0.33 2.25 0.90
CA TYR A 385 -0.60 3.38 0.93
C TYR A 385 -0.18 4.47 1.93
N LYS A 386 0.11 4.06 3.17
CA LYS A 386 0.52 4.97 4.25
C LYS A 386 1.85 5.69 3.99
N ASN A 387 2.70 5.08 3.17
CA ASN A 387 4.03 5.58 2.84
C ASN A 387 4.01 6.54 1.63
N ALA A 388 2.87 6.70 0.97
CA ALA A 388 2.74 7.42 -0.29
C ALA A 388 3.35 8.84 -0.29
N PRO A 389 3.10 9.71 0.70
CA PRO A 389 3.73 11.03 0.75
C PRO A 389 5.26 10.96 0.87
N VAL A 390 5.76 10.02 1.70
CA VAL A 390 7.20 9.82 1.92
C VAL A 390 7.86 9.26 0.67
N ALA A 391 7.23 8.27 0.02
CA ALA A 391 7.69 7.70 -1.25
C ALA A 391 7.75 8.77 -2.35
N GLY A 392 6.74 9.65 -2.39
CA GLY A 392 6.72 10.79 -3.32
C GLY A 392 7.94 11.70 -3.16
N LEU A 393 8.22 12.12 -1.93
CA LEU A 393 9.37 12.98 -1.61
C LEU A 393 10.70 12.25 -1.89
N MET A 394 10.83 11.00 -1.43
CA MET A 394 12.03 10.20 -1.62
C MET A 394 12.34 9.99 -3.11
N MET A 395 11.34 9.65 -3.92
CA MET A 395 11.53 9.48 -5.36
C MET A 395 11.89 10.79 -6.06
N ALA A 396 11.28 11.90 -5.67
CA ALA A 396 11.61 13.21 -6.25
C ALA A 396 13.07 13.62 -5.95
N GLU A 397 13.54 13.39 -4.72
CA GLU A 397 14.94 13.68 -4.34
C GLU A 397 15.92 12.70 -4.99
N LEU A 398 15.58 11.40 -5.07
CA LEU A 398 16.38 10.39 -5.76
C LEU A 398 16.56 10.74 -7.25
N ILE A 399 15.45 11.07 -7.94
CA ILE A 399 15.46 11.47 -9.34
C ILE A 399 16.38 12.70 -9.50
N ASP A 400 16.21 13.72 -8.67
CA ASP A 400 17.00 14.93 -8.75
C ASP A 400 18.51 14.69 -8.51
N ALA A 401 18.85 13.82 -7.56
CA ALA A 401 20.22 13.41 -7.30
C ALA A 401 20.85 12.64 -8.48
N CYS A 402 20.11 11.68 -9.06
CA CYS A 402 20.56 10.91 -10.21
C CYS A 402 20.75 11.79 -11.46
N GLU A 403 19.82 12.72 -11.72
CA GLU A 403 19.94 13.65 -12.85
C GLU A 403 21.10 14.65 -12.67
N LYS A 404 21.53 14.88 -11.44
CA LYS A 404 22.75 15.64 -11.12
C LYS A 404 24.04 14.80 -11.13
N GLY A 405 23.94 13.51 -11.46
CA GLY A 405 25.07 12.64 -11.70
C GLY A 405 25.38 11.64 -10.57
N LEU A 406 24.51 11.48 -9.58
CA LEU A 406 24.67 10.42 -8.58
C LEU A 406 24.54 9.04 -9.28
N ASP A 407 25.52 8.19 -9.10
CA ASP A 407 25.43 6.77 -9.45
C ASP A 407 24.85 6.00 -8.26
N HIS A 408 23.53 5.91 -8.23
CA HIS A 408 22.78 5.26 -7.14
C HIS A 408 23.09 3.77 -6.99
N ASP A 409 23.48 3.09 -8.07
CA ASP A 409 23.83 1.65 -8.01
C ASP A 409 25.17 1.43 -7.28
N LYS A 410 26.08 2.42 -7.31
CA LYS A 410 27.36 2.36 -6.58
C LYS A 410 27.29 2.99 -5.21
N THR A 411 26.51 4.05 -5.10
CA THR A 411 26.38 4.84 -3.87
C THR A 411 24.91 5.14 -3.67
N PRO A 412 24.19 4.33 -2.88
CA PRO A 412 22.79 4.55 -2.62
C PRO A 412 22.53 5.96 -2.07
N PHE A 413 21.44 6.57 -2.54
CA PHE A 413 21.03 7.90 -2.11
C PHE A 413 20.66 7.88 -0.61
N PRO A 414 21.28 8.70 0.26
CA PRO A 414 20.89 8.80 1.66
C PRO A 414 19.67 9.71 1.79
N PHE A 415 18.50 9.13 2.09
CA PHE A 415 17.26 9.88 2.25
C PHE A 415 17.02 10.24 3.72
N LYS A 416 16.89 11.54 4.00
CA LYS A 416 16.57 12.01 5.35
C LYS A 416 15.07 12.12 5.54
N LEU A 417 14.50 11.40 6.49
CA LEU A 417 13.11 11.50 6.92
C LEU A 417 12.89 12.86 7.61
N PRO A 418 12.08 13.78 7.03
CA PRO A 418 12.01 15.16 7.51
C PRO A 418 11.53 15.32 8.95
N HIS A 419 10.54 14.54 9.39
CA HIS A 419 9.95 14.66 10.72
C HIS A 419 10.74 13.88 11.77
N LEU A 420 11.21 12.68 11.43
CA LEU A 420 11.99 11.85 12.35
C LEU A 420 13.46 12.28 12.43
N GLY A 421 13.97 13.03 11.44
CA GLY A 421 15.38 13.45 11.36
C GLY A 421 16.36 12.30 11.12
N ARG A 422 15.87 11.07 10.94
CA ARG A 422 16.64 9.86 10.65
C ARG A 422 16.99 9.81 9.16
N THR A 423 18.18 9.33 8.83
CA THR A 423 18.57 9.01 7.46
C THR A 423 18.43 7.52 7.23
N ILE A 424 17.80 7.15 6.10
CA ILE A 424 17.70 5.77 5.63
C ILE A 424 18.57 5.59 4.37
N ASP A 425 19.08 4.38 4.20
CA ASP A 425 19.78 3.97 2.98
C ASP A 425 18.74 3.49 1.96
N THR A 426 18.56 4.23 0.87
CA THR A 426 17.60 3.86 -0.18
C THR A 426 18.03 2.64 -0.99
N GLY A 427 19.23 2.13 -0.82
CA GLY A 427 19.67 0.82 -1.32
C GLY A 427 18.78 -0.32 -0.81
N PHE A 428 18.13 -0.14 0.35
CA PHE A 428 17.10 -1.04 0.87
C PHE A 428 15.94 -1.26 -0.13
N PHE A 429 15.63 -0.29 -0.98
CA PHE A 429 14.58 -0.33 -1.99
C PHE A 429 15.11 -0.60 -3.41
N SER A 430 16.38 -0.92 -3.55
CA SER A 430 17.00 -1.11 -4.87
C SER A 430 16.41 -2.33 -5.59
N ARG A 431 16.22 -2.19 -6.91
CA ARG A 431 15.89 -3.31 -7.81
C ARG A 431 16.95 -4.39 -7.85
N ASN A 432 18.20 -4.03 -7.50
CA ASN A 432 19.37 -4.92 -7.52
C ASN A 432 19.63 -5.62 -6.19
N ARG A 433 18.82 -5.36 -5.14
CA ARG A 433 18.97 -6.03 -3.86
C ARG A 433 18.78 -7.55 -4.00
N GLU A 434 19.33 -8.30 -3.06
CA GLU A 434 18.93 -9.68 -2.85
C GLU A 434 17.59 -9.74 -2.14
N ILE A 435 16.89 -10.90 -2.22
CA ILE A 435 15.64 -11.13 -1.48
C ILE A 435 15.92 -10.92 0.01
N ASN A 436 15.16 -10.05 0.62
CA ASN A 436 15.27 -9.76 2.04
C ASN A 436 14.44 -10.75 2.85
N TYR A 437 15.08 -11.75 3.42
CA TYR A 437 14.42 -12.78 4.24
C TYR A 437 13.99 -12.29 5.63
N ASP A 438 14.29 -11.04 6.02
CA ASP A 438 13.71 -10.39 7.19
C ASP A 438 12.29 -9.89 6.95
N SER A 439 11.85 -9.83 5.70
CA SER A 439 10.46 -9.54 5.32
C SER A 439 9.51 -10.64 5.82
N SER A 440 8.28 -10.25 6.13
CA SER A 440 7.22 -11.18 6.50
C SER A 440 6.64 -11.95 5.30
N PHE A 441 6.97 -11.58 4.08
CA PHE A 441 6.36 -12.07 2.83
C PHE A 441 4.81 -11.96 2.84
N SER A 442 4.31 -10.90 3.47
CA SER A 442 2.88 -10.58 3.59
C SER A 442 2.68 -9.06 3.57
N VAL A 443 1.45 -8.62 3.78
CA VAL A 443 1.12 -7.17 3.91
C VAL A 443 1.89 -6.46 5.04
N ASN A 444 2.60 -7.18 5.88
CA ASN A 444 3.44 -6.62 6.95
C ASN A 444 4.88 -6.31 6.49
N GLY A 445 5.21 -6.50 5.21
CA GLY A 445 6.42 -6.08 4.51
C GLY A 445 7.69 -6.77 4.91
#